data_e158251608becdbc6ca971ddc76ed92f
#
_entry.id   e158251608becdbc6ca971ddc76ed92f
#
_cell.length_a   1.000
_cell.length_b   1.000
_cell.length_c   1.000
_cell.angle_alpha   90.00
_cell.angle_beta   90.00
_cell.angle_gamma   90.00
#
_symmetry.space_group_name_H-M   'P 1'
#
loop_
_entity.id
_entity.type
_entity.pdbx_description
1 polymer ?
#
loop_
_entity_poly.entity_id
_entity_poly.type
_entity_poly.pdbx_seq_one_letter_code
_entity_poly.pdbx_strand_id
1 'polypeptide(L)'
;LPAVLEPNGMNFWTAQTRDTEEKCIAPYYYADTLLQGFRNSHWIVGGCTQDYGSMTLMPLFGKLRCQPEARSTRFSHEKETATPAYYTVSLPDENIYAEMTGRSRSAIFRFTYSKAGKGYLVVNPNSDEGQGYICIDTLNNQIYGYNPVHRIYQGWGKSAGYSGYFIIQFQKKLTDYGVFRGDSLSPGVIQIGDAAQIGAYVEFDVTEGEEVLVKAASSFTDRDG
;
A
#
# COMPACT_ATOMS: atom_id res chain seq x y z
N LEU A 1 12.82 -1.40 -11.51
CA LEU A 1 12.05 -1.38 -10.28
C LEU A 1 12.58 -0.27 -9.36
N PRO A 2 11.77 0.74 -8.99
CA PRO A 2 12.17 1.81 -8.09
C PRO A 2 12.12 1.32 -6.63
N ALA A 3 13.13 0.56 -6.21
CA ALA A 3 13.21 0.01 -4.87
C ALA A 3 13.87 0.99 -3.91
N VAL A 4 13.15 1.43 -2.88
CA VAL A 4 13.65 2.28 -1.80
C VAL A 4 13.87 1.45 -0.55
N LEU A 5 15.12 1.34 -0.11
CA LEU A 5 15.52 0.55 1.06
C LEU A 5 16.89 0.96 1.59
N GLU A 6 17.16 0.61 2.84
CA GLU A 6 18.54 0.58 3.37
C GLU A 6 19.27 -0.71 2.91
N PRO A 7 20.59 -0.68 2.79
CA PRO A 7 21.37 -1.89 2.57
C PRO A 7 21.04 -2.95 3.63
N ASN A 8 20.74 -4.20 3.18
CA ASN A 8 20.31 -5.31 4.03
C ASN A 8 18.97 -5.09 4.76
N GLY A 9 18.08 -4.26 4.21
CA GLY A 9 16.72 -4.11 4.71
C GLY A 9 15.92 -5.42 4.58
N MET A 10 14.93 -5.60 5.44
CA MET A 10 14.03 -6.77 5.42
C MET A 10 13.12 -6.76 4.20
N ASN A 11 12.69 -5.60 3.78
CA ASN A 11 11.83 -5.36 2.62
C ASN A 11 12.28 -4.08 1.90
N PHE A 12 11.77 -3.89 0.70
CA PHE A 12 11.85 -2.60 0.01
C PHE A 12 10.47 -2.01 -0.20
N TRP A 13 10.45 -0.69 -0.38
CA TRP A 13 9.24 0.06 -0.69
C TRP A 13 9.29 0.48 -2.15
N THR A 14 8.21 0.30 -2.88
CA THR A 14 8.17 0.59 -4.32
C THR A 14 6.80 1.11 -4.75
N ALA A 15 6.79 1.89 -5.82
CA ALA A 15 5.56 2.13 -6.57
C ALA A 15 5.02 0.79 -7.10
N GLN A 16 3.71 0.64 -7.15
CA GLN A 16 3.02 -0.52 -7.66
C GLN A 16 2.28 -0.17 -8.94
N THR A 17 2.55 -0.91 -10.01
CA THR A 17 1.80 -0.86 -11.27
C THR A 17 1.00 -2.13 -11.52
N ARG A 18 1.25 -3.19 -10.73
CA ARG A 18 0.58 -4.50 -10.78
C ARG A 18 0.28 -5.00 -9.37
N ASP A 19 -0.95 -5.40 -9.12
CA ASP A 19 -1.51 -5.66 -7.78
C ASP A 19 -1.42 -7.12 -7.31
N THR A 20 -1.01 -8.03 -8.18
CA THR A 20 -0.92 -9.45 -7.85
C THR A 20 0.37 -9.83 -7.11
N GLU A 21 0.30 -10.87 -6.29
CA GLU A 21 1.43 -11.57 -5.71
C GLU A 21 1.81 -12.83 -6.51
N GLU A 22 1.31 -13.02 -7.71
CA GLU A 22 1.64 -14.17 -8.55
C GLU A 22 3.14 -14.28 -8.85
N LYS A 23 3.56 -15.52 -9.04
CA LYS A 23 4.94 -15.87 -9.39
C LYS A 23 5.36 -15.17 -10.68
N CYS A 24 6.60 -14.68 -10.69
CA CYS A 24 7.21 -13.96 -11.81
C CYS A 24 6.63 -12.58 -12.14
N ILE A 25 5.68 -12.10 -11.37
CA ILE A 25 5.08 -10.77 -11.56
C ILE A 25 5.75 -9.78 -10.60
N ALA A 26 6.52 -8.85 -11.14
CA ALA A 26 7.08 -7.76 -10.34
C ALA A 26 6.00 -6.74 -9.99
N PRO A 27 6.06 -6.09 -8.81
CA PRO A 27 5.08 -5.06 -8.43
C PRO A 27 5.12 -3.82 -9.31
N TYR A 28 6.21 -3.58 -10.03
CA TYR A 28 6.38 -2.43 -10.91
C TYR A 28 7.04 -2.82 -12.22
N TYR A 29 6.45 -2.38 -13.32
CA TYR A 29 7.01 -2.50 -14.68
C TYR A 29 7.18 -1.12 -15.29
N TYR A 30 8.37 -0.84 -15.84
CA TYR A 30 8.70 0.45 -16.42
C TYR A 30 7.82 0.83 -17.62
N ALA A 31 7.33 -0.15 -18.38
CA ALA A 31 6.45 0.10 -19.52
C ALA A 31 5.00 0.44 -19.13
N ASP A 32 4.62 0.25 -17.87
CA ASP A 32 3.27 0.57 -17.41
C ASP A 32 3.12 2.10 -17.23
N THR A 33 1.92 2.62 -17.47
CA THR A 33 1.60 4.05 -17.41
C THR A 33 0.59 4.38 -16.32
N LEU A 34 0.12 3.37 -15.59
CA LEU A 34 -0.84 3.49 -14.49
C LEU A 34 -0.22 2.99 -13.19
N LEU A 35 -0.35 3.78 -12.13
CA LEU A 35 0.09 3.46 -10.79
C LEU A 35 -1.13 3.12 -9.93
N GLN A 36 -1.04 2.05 -9.16
CA GLN A 36 -2.13 1.52 -8.31
C GLN A 36 -1.88 1.74 -6.82
N GLY A 37 -0.68 2.15 -6.43
CA GLY A 37 -0.31 2.41 -5.04
C GLY A 37 1.18 2.32 -4.76
N PHE A 38 1.49 2.19 -3.48
CA PHE A 38 2.84 1.98 -2.96
C PHE A 38 2.83 0.72 -2.11
N ARG A 39 3.80 -0.17 -2.36
CA ARG A 39 3.87 -1.50 -1.75
C ARG A 39 5.14 -1.68 -0.92
N ASN A 40 5.00 -2.33 0.25
CA ASN A 40 6.14 -3.03 0.83
C ASN A 40 6.29 -4.38 0.13
N SER A 41 7.47 -4.71 -0.35
CA SER A 41 7.70 -5.88 -1.17
C SER A 41 8.89 -6.69 -0.65
N HIS A 42 8.76 -8.01 -0.75
CA HIS A 42 9.82 -8.97 -0.47
C HIS A 42 10.22 -9.72 -1.76
N TRP A 43 9.73 -9.24 -2.91
CA TRP A 43 10.01 -9.85 -4.20
C TRP A 43 11.52 -9.81 -4.52
N ILE A 44 12.05 -10.94 -4.94
CA ILE A 44 13.47 -11.06 -5.34
C ILE A 44 13.63 -10.43 -6.72
N VAL A 45 14.22 -9.26 -6.78
CA VAL A 45 14.42 -8.48 -8.01
C VAL A 45 15.15 -9.33 -9.07
N GLY A 46 14.51 -9.49 -10.23
CA GLY A 46 15.02 -10.32 -11.32
C GLY A 46 14.74 -11.81 -11.16
N GLY A 47 14.12 -12.24 -10.07
CA GLY A 47 13.73 -13.62 -9.84
C GLY A 47 12.32 -13.93 -10.35
N CYS A 48 12.05 -15.23 -10.59
CA CYS A 48 10.70 -15.73 -10.84
C CYS A 48 10.14 -16.34 -9.56
N THR A 49 9.97 -15.52 -8.53
CA THR A 49 9.34 -15.89 -7.26
C THR A 49 8.04 -15.10 -7.11
N GLN A 50 7.22 -15.49 -6.19
CA GLN A 50 6.04 -14.76 -5.75
C GLN A 50 6.49 -13.64 -4.79
N ASP A 51 5.84 -12.49 -4.83
CA ASP A 51 5.91 -11.55 -3.71
C ASP A 51 5.12 -12.13 -2.53
N TYR A 52 5.43 -11.76 -1.30
CA TYR A 52 4.80 -12.37 -0.14
C TYR A 52 4.78 -11.42 1.07
N GLY A 53 3.76 -11.58 1.90
CA GLY A 53 3.63 -10.78 3.12
C GLY A 53 3.54 -9.29 2.86
N SER A 54 3.15 -8.89 1.66
CA SER A 54 3.12 -7.50 1.23
C SER A 54 1.81 -6.82 1.63
N MET A 55 1.84 -5.49 1.64
CA MET A 55 0.65 -4.65 1.68
C MET A 55 0.80 -3.50 0.70
N THR A 56 -0.31 -2.90 0.29
CA THR A 56 -0.34 -1.72 -0.59
C THR A 56 -1.15 -0.61 0.04
N LEU A 57 -0.65 0.61 -0.05
CA LEU A 57 -1.41 1.82 0.27
C LEU A 57 -1.50 2.73 -0.95
N MET A 58 -2.65 3.42 -1.10
CA MET A 58 -2.87 4.37 -2.18
C MET A 58 -3.56 5.64 -1.67
N PRO A 59 -2.93 6.82 -1.81
CA PRO A 59 -3.59 8.09 -1.56
C PRO A 59 -4.50 8.44 -2.74
N LEU A 60 -5.71 8.96 -2.47
CA LEU A 60 -6.66 9.40 -3.49
C LEU A 60 -7.20 10.79 -3.15
N PHE A 61 -7.76 11.46 -4.15
CA PHE A 61 -8.42 12.75 -4.00
C PHE A 61 -9.81 12.77 -4.63
N GLY A 62 -10.75 13.39 -3.96
CA GLY A 62 -12.10 13.69 -4.45
C GLY A 62 -13.06 12.51 -4.45
N LYS A 63 -12.65 11.34 -4.92
CA LYS A 63 -13.51 10.15 -5.01
C LYS A 63 -12.81 8.90 -4.49
N LEU A 64 -13.47 8.18 -3.59
CA LEU A 64 -13.04 6.87 -3.13
C LEU A 64 -13.15 5.82 -4.24
N ARG A 65 -12.08 5.06 -4.47
CA ARG A 65 -11.99 3.93 -5.39
C ARG A 65 -11.12 2.87 -4.73
N CYS A 66 -11.69 1.73 -4.40
CA CYS A 66 -11.02 0.73 -3.56
C CYS A 66 -10.27 -0.33 -4.37
N GLN A 67 -10.83 -0.74 -5.52
CA GLN A 67 -10.22 -1.78 -6.34
C GLN A 67 -8.98 -1.26 -7.09
N PRO A 68 -7.92 -2.08 -7.24
CA PRO A 68 -6.67 -1.68 -7.88
C PRO A 68 -6.85 -1.05 -9.27
N GLU A 69 -7.65 -1.66 -10.12
CA GLU A 69 -7.93 -1.15 -11.47
C GLU A 69 -8.69 0.17 -11.42
N ALA A 70 -9.71 0.28 -10.53
CA ALA A 70 -10.55 1.47 -10.42
C ALA A 70 -9.78 2.67 -9.85
N ARG A 71 -8.80 2.43 -8.95
CA ARG A 71 -7.95 3.47 -8.36
C ARG A 71 -6.68 3.78 -9.16
N SER A 72 -6.40 3.00 -10.20
CA SER A 72 -5.26 3.25 -11.08
C SER A 72 -5.27 4.68 -11.57
N THR A 73 -4.12 5.34 -11.48
CA THR A 73 -3.95 6.73 -11.87
C THR A 73 -2.75 6.88 -12.80
N ARG A 74 -2.84 7.80 -13.75
CA ARG A 74 -1.75 8.06 -14.69
C ARG A 74 -0.54 8.65 -13.98
N PHE A 75 0.64 8.25 -14.42
CA PHE A 75 1.91 8.86 -14.04
C PHE A 75 2.84 8.95 -15.27
N SER A 76 3.93 9.70 -15.14
CA SER A 76 4.92 9.86 -16.20
C SER A 76 6.32 9.73 -15.60
N HIS A 77 7.19 8.99 -16.27
CA HIS A 77 8.60 8.84 -15.88
C HIS A 77 9.39 10.17 -15.95
N GLU A 78 8.92 11.15 -16.71
CA GLU A 78 9.49 12.51 -16.70
C GLU A 78 9.25 13.26 -15.39
N LYS A 79 8.23 12.82 -14.61
CA LYS A 79 7.84 13.36 -13.30
C LYS A 79 7.99 12.33 -12.19
N GLU A 80 8.84 11.35 -12.42
CA GLU A 80 9.22 10.30 -11.48
C GLU A 80 10.72 10.43 -11.18
N THR A 81 11.09 10.33 -9.91
CA THR A 81 12.50 10.24 -9.51
C THR A 81 12.67 9.05 -8.60
N ALA A 82 13.63 8.19 -8.91
CA ALA A 82 13.95 7.00 -8.13
C ALA A 82 15.44 6.96 -7.80
N THR A 83 15.73 6.88 -6.50
CA THR A 83 17.07 6.59 -5.97
C THR A 83 16.96 5.48 -4.94
N PRO A 84 18.04 4.83 -4.50
CA PRO A 84 17.95 3.80 -3.46
C PRO A 84 17.35 4.28 -2.13
N ALA A 85 17.42 5.59 -1.83
CA ALA A 85 16.96 6.16 -0.57
C ALA A 85 15.66 6.97 -0.69
N TYR A 86 15.21 7.27 -1.90
CA TYR A 86 14.11 8.20 -2.11
C TYR A 86 13.41 7.99 -3.45
N TYR A 87 12.09 8.02 -3.40
CA TYR A 87 11.22 7.95 -4.58
C TYR A 87 10.21 9.07 -4.55
N THR A 88 9.91 9.64 -5.71
CA THR A 88 8.84 10.62 -5.88
C THR A 88 8.16 10.46 -7.22
N VAL A 89 6.86 10.78 -7.26
CA VAL A 89 6.04 10.74 -8.47
C VAL A 89 4.89 11.72 -8.40
N SER A 90 4.56 12.34 -9.51
CA SER A 90 3.34 13.16 -9.66
C SER A 90 2.17 12.28 -10.11
N LEU A 91 1.04 12.39 -9.42
CA LEU A 91 -0.24 11.72 -9.70
C LEU A 91 -1.27 12.79 -10.13
N PRO A 92 -1.25 13.24 -11.40
CA PRO A 92 -2.03 14.42 -11.82
C PRO A 92 -3.54 14.22 -11.73
N ASP A 93 -4.04 13.01 -11.95
CA ASP A 93 -5.48 12.73 -11.86
C ASP A 93 -5.97 12.80 -10.41
N GLU A 94 -5.09 12.56 -9.44
CA GLU A 94 -5.36 12.67 -7.99
C GLU A 94 -5.03 14.04 -7.43
N ASN A 95 -4.40 14.94 -8.18
CA ASN A 95 -3.88 16.20 -7.67
C ASN A 95 -2.90 16.00 -6.50
N ILE A 96 -2.09 14.93 -6.54
CA ILE A 96 -1.17 14.54 -5.48
C ILE A 96 0.26 14.49 -6.03
N TYR A 97 1.19 15.04 -5.27
CA TYR A 97 2.61 14.76 -5.39
C TYR A 97 3.02 13.82 -4.26
N ALA A 98 3.50 12.63 -4.60
CA ALA A 98 3.84 11.58 -3.66
C ALA A 98 5.34 11.44 -3.52
N GLU A 99 5.82 11.33 -2.28
CA GLU A 99 7.21 11.12 -1.92
C GLU A 99 7.32 9.96 -0.94
N MET A 100 8.39 9.21 -1.02
CA MET A 100 8.63 8.04 -0.17
C MET A 100 10.11 7.91 0.16
N THR A 101 10.42 7.62 1.42
CA THR A 101 11.72 7.14 1.88
C THR A 101 11.54 5.92 2.77
N GLY A 102 12.49 4.98 2.75
CA GLY A 102 12.39 3.72 3.45
C GLY A 102 13.60 3.38 4.28
N ARG A 103 13.37 2.61 5.32
CA ARG A 103 14.36 1.94 6.15
C ARG A 103 14.13 0.44 6.16
N SER A 104 14.94 -0.28 6.93
CA SER A 104 14.96 -1.75 7.03
C SER A 104 13.57 -2.40 7.16
N ARG A 105 12.64 -1.81 7.92
CA ARG A 105 11.28 -2.34 8.15
C ARG A 105 10.20 -1.29 8.05
N SER A 106 10.53 -0.05 7.73
CA SER A 106 9.58 1.06 7.76
C SER A 106 9.78 2.03 6.61
N ALA A 107 8.75 2.80 6.31
CA ALA A 107 8.80 3.92 5.38
C ALA A 107 8.03 5.12 5.92
N ILE A 108 8.37 6.27 5.39
CA ILE A 108 7.59 7.51 5.52
C ILE A 108 7.18 7.92 4.13
N PHE A 109 5.91 8.21 3.99
CA PHE A 109 5.30 8.80 2.81
C PHE A 109 4.88 10.23 3.13
N ARG A 110 5.03 11.11 2.14
CA ARG A 110 4.48 12.46 2.16
C ARG A 110 3.62 12.64 0.92
N PHE A 111 2.35 12.96 1.12
CA PHE A 111 1.40 13.23 0.06
C PHE A 111 1.00 14.69 0.11
N THR A 112 1.45 15.46 -0.89
CA THR A 112 1.11 16.88 -1.03
C THR A 112 -0.08 17.02 -1.94
N TYR A 113 -1.19 17.55 -1.42
CA TYR A 113 -2.45 17.75 -2.16
C TYR A 113 -2.44 19.14 -2.79
N SER A 114 -2.54 19.22 -4.12
CA SER A 114 -2.52 20.51 -4.83
C SER A 114 -3.88 21.22 -4.88
N LYS A 115 -4.92 20.63 -4.28
CA LYS A 115 -6.27 21.20 -4.18
C LYS A 115 -6.90 20.91 -2.82
N ALA A 116 -7.77 21.81 -2.37
CA ALA A 116 -8.62 21.58 -1.20
C ALA A 116 -9.78 20.62 -1.54
N GLY A 117 -10.09 19.70 -0.62
CA GLY A 117 -11.20 18.75 -0.80
C GLY A 117 -11.08 17.52 0.09
N LYS A 118 -11.67 16.41 -0.36
CA LYS A 118 -11.61 15.11 0.33
C LYS A 118 -10.36 14.32 -0.12
N GLY A 119 -9.52 13.98 0.83
CA GLY A 119 -8.44 13.04 0.66
C GLY A 119 -8.81 11.67 1.23
N TYR A 120 -8.27 10.61 0.64
CA TYR A 120 -8.44 9.24 1.11
C TYR A 120 -7.11 8.53 1.19
N LEU A 121 -7.02 7.55 2.09
CA LEU A 121 -5.96 6.55 2.07
C LEU A 121 -6.63 5.17 2.01
N VAL A 122 -6.38 4.43 0.94
CA VAL A 122 -6.85 3.05 0.75
C VAL A 122 -5.70 2.10 1.05
N VAL A 123 -5.97 1.04 1.80
CA VAL A 123 -4.98 0.04 2.21
C VAL A 123 -5.50 -1.36 1.94
N ASN A 124 -4.67 -2.18 1.31
CA ASN A 124 -4.93 -3.61 1.05
C ASN A 124 -3.86 -4.48 1.70
N PRO A 125 -4.22 -5.55 2.39
CA PRO A 125 -3.25 -6.53 2.89
C PRO A 125 -2.67 -7.44 1.79
N ASN A 126 -3.05 -7.26 0.51
CA ASN A 126 -2.60 -8.07 -0.63
C ASN A 126 -2.76 -9.59 -0.43
N SER A 127 -3.81 -10.01 0.25
CA SER A 127 -4.08 -11.43 0.51
C SER A 127 -4.91 -12.03 -0.61
N ASP A 128 -4.26 -12.42 -1.70
CA ASP A 128 -4.91 -13.00 -2.89
C ASP A 128 -5.59 -14.33 -2.56
N GLU A 129 -5.07 -15.10 -1.62
CA GLU A 129 -5.64 -16.37 -1.13
C GLU A 129 -6.77 -16.20 -0.10
N GLY A 130 -7.08 -14.97 0.31
CA GLY A 130 -8.25 -14.69 1.11
C GLY A 130 -8.13 -14.96 2.61
N GLN A 131 -6.94 -15.08 3.16
CA GLN A 131 -6.69 -15.32 4.59
C GLN A 131 -6.12 -14.11 5.33
N GLY A 132 -6.13 -12.95 4.71
CA GLY A 132 -5.63 -11.71 5.30
C GLY A 132 -6.60 -11.08 6.30
N TYR A 133 -6.09 -10.07 7.00
CA TYR A 133 -6.84 -9.29 7.97
C TYR A 133 -6.44 -7.84 7.94
N ILE A 134 -7.38 -6.94 8.13
CA ILE A 134 -7.14 -5.51 8.27
C ILE A 134 -8.09 -4.88 9.27
N CYS A 135 -7.58 -3.94 10.07
CA CYS A 135 -8.32 -3.23 11.10
C CYS A 135 -7.92 -1.76 11.15
N ILE A 136 -8.90 -0.90 11.42
CA ILE A 136 -8.75 0.55 11.61
C ILE A 136 -8.86 0.85 13.10
N ASP A 137 -7.81 1.42 13.68
CA ASP A 137 -7.80 1.97 15.04
C ASP A 137 -8.00 3.48 14.96
N THR A 138 -9.23 3.90 15.14
CA THR A 138 -9.61 5.32 15.05
C THR A 138 -9.12 6.16 16.23
N LEU A 139 -8.78 5.53 17.36
CA LEU A 139 -8.26 6.23 18.53
C LEU A 139 -6.80 6.62 18.36
N ASN A 140 -6.01 5.76 17.71
CA ASN A 140 -4.59 5.96 17.50
C ASN A 140 -4.26 6.44 16.07
N ASN A 141 -5.26 6.65 15.21
CA ASN A 141 -5.09 6.97 13.80
C ASN A 141 -4.17 5.96 13.09
N GLN A 142 -4.51 4.68 13.20
CA GLN A 142 -3.73 3.59 12.64
C GLN A 142 -4.60 2.65 11.82
N ILE A 143 -3.99 2.04 10.81
CA ILE A 143 -4.51 0.86 10.11
C ILE A 143 -3.46 -0.23 10.27
N TYR A 144 -3.87 -1.42 10.69
CA TYR A 144 -2.97 -2.55 10.83
C TYR A 144 -3.61 -3.83 10.31
N GLY A 145 -2.78 -4.80 10.00
CA GLY A 145 -3.25 -6.07 9.49
C GLY A 145 -2.13 -7.04 9.21
N TYR A 146 -2.47 -8.11 8.51
CA TYR A 146 -1.50 -9.09 8.06
C TYR A 146 -1.91 -9.76 6.76
N ASN A 147 -0.89 -10.23 6.04
CA ASN A 147 -0.99 -11.05 4.84
C ASN A 147 -0.27 -12.38 5.09
N PRO A 148 -0.97 -13.53 5.16
CA PRO A 148 -0.35 -14.83 5.34
C PRO A 148 0.58 -15.18 4.18
N VAL A 149 1.74 -15.74 4.52
CA VAL A 149 2.73 -16.17 3.53
C VAL A 149 2.46 -17.60 3.10
N HIS A 150 2.37 -17.81 1.79
CA HIS A 150 2.34 -19.11 1.15
C HIS A 150 3.72 -19.47 0.58
N ARG A 151 3.96 -20.74 0.23
CA ARG A 151 5.26 -21.19 -0.28
C ARG A 151 5.56 -20.56 -1.64
N ILE A 152 6.46 -19.58 -1.64
CA ILE A 152 6.75 -18.67 -2.75
C ILE A 152 7.27 -19.31 -4.04
N TYR A 153 7.77 -20.54 -3.98
CA TYR A 153 8.25 -21.28 -5.16
C TYR A 153 7.20 -22.21 -5.78
N GLN A 154 6.05 -22.35 -5.16
CA GLN A 154 4.99 -23.29 -5.57
C GLN A 154 3.70 -22.56 -5.97
N GLY A 155 3.78 -21.29 -6.37
CA GLY A 155 2.60 -20.45 -6.52
C GLY A 155 1.86 -20.34 -5.19
N TRP A 156 0.55 -20.43 -5.20
CA TRP A 156 -0.28 -20.45 -4.00
C TRP A 156 -0.18 -21.78 -3.22
N GLY A 157 1.00 -22.28 -2.98
CA GLY A 157 1.22 -23.52 -2.25
C GLY A 157 0.70 -23.49 -0.80
N LYS A 158 1.12 -24.46 0.00
CA LYS A 158 0.72 -24.55 1.41
C LYS A 158 1.19 -23.31 2.18
N SER A 159 0.43 -22.91 3.21
CA SER A 159 0.86 -21.87 4.15
C SER A 159 2.27 -22.14 4.67
N ALA A 160 3.08 -21.09 4.71
CA ALA A 160 4.43 -21.15 5.25
C ALA A 160 4.47 -21.11 6.80
N GLY A 161 3.32 -20.86 7.44
CA GLY A 161 3.17 -20.82 8.91
C GLY A 161 3.50 -19.47 9.54
N TYR A 162 3.67 -18.40 8.75
CA TYR A 162 3.85 -17.04 9.23
C TYR A 162 3.17 -16.03 8.31
N SER A 163 3.09 -14.77 8.72
CA SER A 163 2.45 -13.69 7.98
C SER A 163 3.35 -12.47 7.90
N GLY A 164 3.17 -11.66 6.87
CA GLY A 164 3.65 -10.28 6.86
C GLY A 164 2.66 -9.41 7.61
N TYR A 165 3.03 -8.93 8.79
CA TYR A 165 2.26 -7.97 9.56
C TYR A 165 2.63 -6.56 9.14
N PHE A 166 1.67 -5.65 9.19
CA PHE A 166 1.90 -4.24 8.91
C PHE A 166 1.12 -3.32 9.84
N ILE A 167 1.66 -2.13 10.03
CA ILE A 167 1.00 -1.01 10.68
C ILE A 167 1.24 0.26 9.90
N ILE A 168 0.20 1.05 9.73
CA ILE A 168 0.22 2.36 9.05
C ILE A 168 -0.31 3.38 10.03
N GLN A 169 0.44 4.46 10.26
CA GLN A 169 0.07 5.57 11.11
C GLN A 169 -0.01 6.86 10.28
N PHE A 170 -1.04 7.65 10.51
CA PHE A 170 -1.27 8.92 9.83
C PHE A 170 -1.65 10.02 10.83
N GLN A 171 -1.38 11.29 10.45
CA GLN A 171 -1.56 12.45 11.32
C GLN A 171 -2.73 13.33 10.85
N LYS A 172 -3.86 12.70 10.51
CA LYS A 172 -5.07 13.44 10.09
C LYS A 172 -6.26 13.02 10.92
N LYS A 173 -7.13 14.01 11.22
CA LYS A 173 -8.43 13.70 11.79
C LYS A 173 -9.30 13.08 10.70
N LEU A 174 -9.84 11.90 10.99
CA LEU A 174 -10.75 11.20 10.09
C LEU A 174 -12.11 11.89 10.05
N THR A 175 -12.66 12.00 8.83
CA THR A 175 -14.05 12.43 8.59
C THR A 175 -14.96 11.25 8.31
N ASP A 176 -14.41 10.18 7.73
CA ASP A 176 -15.07 8.89 7.51
C ASP A 176 -14.04 7.75 7.43
N TYR A 177 -14.51 6.53 7.57
CA TYR A 177 -13.70 5.32 7.45
C TYR A 177 -14.58 4.10 7.19
N GLY A 178 -13.97 3.03 6.73
CA GLY A 178 -14.63 1.75 6.58
C GLY A 178 -13.72 0.70 5.96
N VAL A 179 -14.28 -0.49 5.84
CA VAL A 179 -13.64 -1.62 5.16
C VAL A 179 -14.37 -1.93 3.86
N PHE A 180 -13.75 -2.70 3.00
CA PHE A 180 -14.36 -3.15 1.76
C PHE A 180 -13.96 -4.58 1.40
N ARG A 181 -14.81 -5.21 0.58
CA ARG A 181 -14.52 -6.47 -0.09
C ARG A 181 -14.97 -6.37 -1.54
N GLY A 182 -14.04 -6.51 -2.47
CA GLY A 182 -14.34 -6.22 -3.87
C GLY A 182 -14.89 -4.79 -4.01
N ASP A 183 -16.00 -4.63 -4.69
CA ASP A 183 -16.68 -3.34 -4.87
C ASP A 183 -17.65 -2.97 -3.72
N SER A 184 -17.82 -3.88 -2.75
CA SER A 184 -18.73 -3.66 -1.64
C SER A 184 -18.08 -2.89 -0.51
N LEU A 185 -18.58 -1.69 -0.22
CA LEU A 185 -18.14 -0.84 0.91
C LEU A 185 -18.96 -1.15 2.17
N SER A 186 -18.29 -1.09 3.31
CA SER A 186 -18.90 -1.19 4.66
C SER A 186 -18.47 0.03 5.49
N PRO A 187 -19.13 1.18 5.31
CA PRO A 187 -18.81 2.40 6.06
C PRO A 187 -18.98 2.21 7.56
N GLY A 188 -18.09 2.80 8.37
CA GLY A 188 -18.12 2.72 9.83
C GLY A 188 -17.68 1.37 10.41
N VAL A 189 -17.46 0.36 9.59
CA VAL A 189 -16.92 -0.94 10.03
C VAL A 189 -15.40 -0.83 10.12
N ILE A 190 -14.84 -1.27 11.26
CA ILE A 190 -13.42 -1.08 11.57
C ILE A 190 -12.51 -2.26 11.18
N GLN A 191 -13.07 -3.43 10.87
CA GLN A 191 -12.24 -4.61 10.57
C GLN A 191 -12.91 -5.57 9.60
N ILE A 192 -12.07 -6.28 8.83
CA ILE A 192 -12.47 -7.38 7.96
C ILE A 192 -11.30 -8.37 7.83
N GLY A 193 -11.63 -9.66 7.67
CA GLY A 193 -10.65 -10.73 7.49
C GLY A 193 -11.21 -11.93 6.77
N ASP A 194 -10.34 -12.93 6.57
CA ASP A 194 -10.68 -14.25 6.01
C ASP A 194 -11.41 -14.22 4.65
N ALA A 195 -11.11 -13.22 3.83
CA ALA A 195 -11.69 -13.09 2.50
C ALA A 195 -10.68 -12.48 1.52
N ALA A 196 -10.80 -12.81 0.24
CA ALA A 196 -10.05 -12.19 -0.84
C ALA A 196 -10.56 -10.77 -1.12
N GLN A 197 -9.70 -9.95 -1.73
CA GLN A 197 -10.00 -8.58 -2.18
C GLN A 197 -10.49 -7.65 -1.07
N ILE A 198 -9.98 -7.84 0.14
CA ILE A 198 -10.30 -6.99 1.29
C ILE A 198 -9.39 -5.78 1.40
N GLY A 199 -9.87 -4.77 2.09
CA GLY A 199 -9.07 -3.61 2.46
C GLY A 199 -9.81 -2.66 3.39
N ALA A 200 -9.14 -1.58 3.73
CA ALA A 200 -9.67 -0.49 4.53
C ALA A 200 -9.47 0.84 3.83
N TYR A 201 -10.33 1.80 4.13
CA TYR A 201 -10.15 3.18 3.71
C TYR A 201 -10.38 4.12 4.87
N VAL A 202 -9.70 5.25 4.82
CA VAL A 202 -9.95 6.40 5.69
C VAL A 202 -10.11 7.65 4.84
N GLU A 203 -11.00 8.55 5.26
CA GLU A 203 -11.28 9.85 4.63
C GLU A 203 -10.87 10.98 5.57
N PHE A 204 -10.35 12.05 5.02
CA PHE A 204 -9.99 13.27 5.73
C PHE A 204 -10.11 14.51 4.83
N ASP A 205 -10.29 15.68 5.43
CA ASP A 205 -10.27 16.93 4.69
C ASP A 205 -8.81 17.39 4.46
N VAL A 206 -8.54 17.93 3.27
CA VAL A 206 -7.26 18.56 2.93
C VAL A 206 -7.46 19.96 2.39
N THR A 207 -6.49 20.83 2.64
CA THR A 207 -6.37 22.16 2.05
C THR A 207 -5.39 22.14 0.89
N GLU A 208 -5.42 23.18 0.06
CA GLU A 208 -4.45 23.33 -1.04
C GLU A 208 -3.03 23.47 -0.50
N GLY A 209 -2.11 22.68 -1.06
CA GLY A 209 -0.71 22.62 -0.64
C GLY A 209 -0.46 21.81 0.64
N GLU A 210 -1.49 21.17 1.21
CA GLU A 210 -1.32 20.43 2.46
C GLU A 210 -0.51 19.14 2.27
N GLU A 211 0.42 18.91 3.19
CA GLU A 211 1.22 17.71 3.27
C GLU A 211 0.62 16.73 4.30
N VAL A 212 0.29 15.53 3.87
CA VAL A 212 -0.17 14.44 4.73
C VAL A 212 0.96 13.43 4.90
N LEU A 213 1.45 13.29 6.12
CA LEU A 213 2.50 12.31 6.45
C LEU A 213 1.87 10.98 6.87
N VAL A 214 2.38 9.91 6.28
CA VAL A 214 1.99 8.53 6.59
C VAL A 214 3.25 7.73 6.89
N LYS A 215 3.27 7.04 8.02
CA LYS A 215 4.33 6.11 8.41
C LYS A 215 3.82 4.69 8.24
N ALA A 216 4.63 3.82 7.67
CA ALA A 216 4.31 2.40 7.57
C ALA A 216 5.46 1.56 8.11
N ALA A 217 5.14 0.44 8.72
CA ALA A 217 6.11 -0.54 9.17
C ALA A 217 5.61 -1.95 8.91
N SER A 218 6.53 -2.91 8.82
CA SER A 218 6.23 -4.33 8.62
C SER A 218 7.07 -5.23 9.50
N SER A 219 6.54 -6.40 9.82
CA SER A 219 7.16 -7.44 10.64
C SER A 219 6.74 -8.82 10.17
N PHE A 220 7.55 -9.85 10.46
CA PHE A 220 7.17 -11.26 10.28
C PHE A 220 6.90 -11.99 11.59
N THR A 221 6.98 -11.31 12.72
CA THR A 221 6.69 -11.89 14.04
C THR A 221 5.28 -11.58 14.51
N ASP A 222 4.97 -10.30 14.66
CA ASP A 222 3.66 -9.80 15.09
C ASP A 222 3.52 -8.30 14.75
N ARG A 223 2.43 -7.70 15.23
CA ARG A 223 2.14 -6.29 15.02
C ARG A 223 3.10 -5.35 15.76
N ASP A 224 3.63 -5.79 16.88
CA ASP A 224 4.47 -4.97 17.78
C ASP A 224 5.98 -5.11 17.44
N GLY A 225 6.31 -6.03 16.52
CA GLY A 225 7.51 -6.19 15.73
C GLY A 225 8.77 -6.55 16.22
#